data_8f0a321cb19c7cf8aa957efba0f1b6e8
#
_entry.id   8f0a321cb19c7cf8aa957efba0f1b6e8
#
_cell.length_a   1.000
_cell.length_b   1.000
_cell.length_c   1.000
_cell.angle_alpha   90.00
_cell.angle_beta   90.00
_cell.angle_gamma   90.00
#
_symmetry.space_group_name_H-M   'P 1'
#
loop_
_entity.id
_entity.type
_entity.pdbx_description
1 polymer ?
#
loop_
_entity_poly.entity_id
_entity_poly.type
_entity_poly.pdbx_seq_one_letter_code
_entity_poly.pdbx_strand_id
1 'polypeptide(L)'
;TGYTGHSFVMRCYWDGCEKPSVEAPVSAFFGCAYDEQFADRDGKYPAYSSAMMTIAPARGLNCNFQMPFRKGMRITMENRGKEKKTLYYMISGWYGEIPEDAMYFHAAYRQEHPVTPGRAYTVLDGVEGRGCFAGLTLAVGLNGHNTCFVEGEAKMYLDGDNYPTMNYTGTEDYFCGAYAFGNDH
;
A
#
# COMPACT_ATOMS: atom_id res chain seq x y z
N THR A 1 23.36 -10.46 -0.68
CA THR A 1 22.26 -10.58 0.31
C THR A 1 21.37 -9.39 0.15
N GLY A 2 20.22 -9.62 -0.42
CA GLY A 2 19.31 -8.57 -0.83
C GLY A 2 18.66 -7.85 0.34
N TYR A 3 18.18 -6.65 0.07
CA TYR A 3 17.23 -5.93 0.89
C TYR A 3 15.87 -6.63 0.81
N THR A 4 15.36 -7.10 1.92
CA THR A 4 14.03 -7.70 1.98
C THR A 4 13.08 -6.68 2.60
N GLY A 5 12.41 -5.90 1.75
CA GLY A 5 11.52 -4.82 2.18
C GLY A 5 10.41 -5.27 3.12
N HIS A 6 9.97 -6.53 3.00
CA HIS A 6 9.01 -7.13 3.93
C HIS A 6 9.57 -7.39 5.33
N SER A 7 10.88 -7.52 5.49
CA SER A 7 11.48 -7.66 6.82
C SER A 7 11.58 -6.35 7.59
N PHE A 8 11.43 -5.21 6.91
CA PHE A 8 11.35 -3.90 7.54
C PHE A 8 9.89 -3.47 7.66
N VAL A 9 9.44 -3.23 8.87
CA VAL A 9 8.10 -2.71 9.14
C VAL A 9 8.21 -1.25 9.54
N MET A 10 7.55 -0.39 8.77
CA MET A 10 7.43 1.03 9.06
C MET A 10 6.15 1.29 9.84
N ARG A 11 6.27 2.14 10.88
CA ARG A 11 5.11 2.67 11.60
C ARG A 11 5.21 4.18 11.72
N CYS A 12 4.08 4.85 11.47
CA CYS A 12 3.97 6.29 11.68
C CYS A 12 2.91 6.59 12.73
N TYR A 13 3.23 7.51 13.62
CA TYR A 13 2.38 7.93 14.72
C TYR A 13 2.24 9.45 14.68
N TRP A 14 1.01 9.93 14.77
CA TRP A 14 0.70 11.35 14.77
C TRP A 14 0.29 11.80 16.16
N ASP A 15 0.76 12.98 16.56
CA ASP A 15 0.32 13.74 17.74
C ASP A 15 0.33 12.96 19.06
N GLY A 16 1.27 12.03 19.22
CA GLY A 16 1.44 11.27 20.45
C GLY A 16 0.51 10.05 20.57
N CYS A 17 -0.22 9.68 19.51
CA CYS A 17 -1.01 8.45 19.51
C CYS A 17 -0.14 7.23 19.81
N GLU A 18 -0.64 6.33 20.65
CA GLU A 18 0.04 5.07 20.99
C GLU A 18 -0.05 4.05 19.84
N LYS A 19 -1.20 4.02 19.16
CA LYS A 19 -1.41 3.15 17.99
C LYS A 19 -0.87 3.81 16.74
N PRO A 20 -0.18 3.07 15.88
CA PRO A 20 0.29 3.61 14.61
C PRO A 20 -0.88 3.89 13.66
N SER A 21 -0.82 5.02 12.99
CA SER A 21 -1.72 5.35 11.87
C SER A 21 -1.26 4.71 10.56
N VAL A 22 0.02 4.41 10.46
CA VAL A 22 0.60 3.64 9.35
C VAL A 22 1.32 2.45 9.95
N GLU A 23 1.01 1.25 9.47
CA GLU A 23 1.76 0.04 9.78
C GLU A 23 1.80 -0.86 8.54
N ALA A 24 2.96 -0.96 7.94
CA ALA A 24 3.16 -1.79 6.75
C ALA A 24 4.63 -2.20 6.57
N PRO A 25 4.89 -3.34 5.90
CA PRO A 25 6.20 -3.60 5.33
C PRO A 25 6.61 -2.46 4.40
N VAL A 26 7.89 -2.06 4.46
CA VAL A 26 8.38 -0.89 3.70
C VAL A 26 8.14 -1.07 2.20
N SER A 27 8.47 -2.22 1.63
CA SER A 27 8.25 -2.46 0.20
C SER A 27 6.78 -2.36 -0.18
N ALA A 28 5.89 -2.97 0.61
CA ALA A 28 4.45 -2.93 0.36
C ALA A 28 3.88 -1.52 0.47
N PHE A 29 4.34 -0.72 1.45
CA PHE A 29 3.94 0.67 1.59
C PHE A 29 4.23 1.49 0.34
N PHE A 30 5.38 1.25 -0.30
CA PHE A 30 5.77 1.95 -1.52
C PHE A 30 5.27 1.28 -2.82
N GLY A 31 4.41 0.28 -2.74
CA GLY A 31 3.77 -0.33 -3.91
C GLY A 31 4.44 -1.61 -4.43
N CYS A 32 5.53 -2.08 -3.80
CA CYS A 32 6.18 -3.33 -4.14
C CYS A 32 5.80 -4.44 -3.15
N ALA A 33 4.61 -5.03 -3.32
CA ALA A 33 4.06 -5.96 -2.36
C ALA A 33 4.73 -7.35 -2.37
N TYR A 34 5.40 -7.73 -3.44
CA TYR A 34 6.12 -9.01 -3.55
C TYR A 34 7.62 -8.91 -3.24
N ASP A 35 8.10 -7.71 -2.88
CA ASP A 35 9.48 -7.48 -2.51
C ASP A 35 10.50 -7.92 -3.59
N GLU A 36 11.64 -8.46 -3.17
CA GLU A 36 12.74 -8.84 -4.05
C GLU A 36 12.45 -10.03 -4.98
N GLN A 37 11.38 -10.78 -4.74
CA GLN A 37 11.03 -11.91 -5.59
C GLN A 37 10.78 -11.51 -7.05
N PHE A 38 10.44 -10.25 -7.28
CA PHE A 38 10.20 -9.66 -8.61
C PHE A 38 11.24 -8.60 -8.99
N ALA A 39 12.29 -8.45 -8.20
CA ALA A 39 13.45 -7.70 -8.63
C ALA A 39 14.04 -8.39 -9.87
N ASP A 40 14.47 -7.60 -10.85
CA ASP A 40 15.22 -8.14 -11.97
C ASP A 40 16.53 -8.81 -11.51
N ARG A 41 17.25 -9.43 -12.45
CA ARG A 41 18.53 -10.11 -12.15
C ARG A 41 19.56 -9.20 -11.48
N ASP A 42 19.43 -7.89 -11.67
CA ASP A 42 20.29 -6.87 -11.06
C ASP A 42 19.77 -6.42 -9.68
N GLY A 43 18.69 -7.02 -9.18
CA GLY A 43 18.09 -6.69 -7.89
C GLY A 43 17.38 -5.35 -7.89
N LYS A 44 16.86 -4.91 -9.02
CA LYS A 44 16.04 -3.69 -9.14
C LYS A 44 14.57 -4.06 -9.00
N TYR A 45 13.84 -3.25 -8.24
CA TYR A 45 12.39 -3.35 -8.24
C TYR A 45 11.83 -2.96 -9.61
N PRO A 46 10.68 -3.53 -9.99
CA PRO A 46 9.94 -3.06 -11.15
C PRO A 46 9.71 -1.56 -11.03
N ALA A 47 9.92 -0.83 -12.11
CA ALA A 47 9.60 0.58 -12.14
C ALA A 47 8.10 0.76 -11.93
N TYR A 48 7.74 1.55 -10.93
CA TYR A 48 6.36 1.86 -10.61
C TYR A 48 6.23 3.37 -10.46
N SER A 49 5.22 3.95 -11.05
CA SER A 49 4.97 5.38 -10.95
C SER A 49 3.47 5.66 -10.89
N SER A 50 3.08 6.38 -9.86
CA SER A 50 1.79 7.01 -9.74
C SER A 50 1.98 8.46 -9.31
N ALA A 51 0.90 9.23 -9.20
CA ALA A 51 0.97 10.60 -8.70
C ALA A 51 1.58 10.69 -7.30
N MET A 52 1.36 9.68 -6.47
CA MET A 52 1.69 9.72 -5.04
C MET A 52 2.84 8.80 -4.64
N MET A 53 3.11 7.76 -5.41
CA MET A 53 4.12 6.76 -5.10
C MET A 53 4.98 6.48 -6.32
N THR A 54 6.30 6.37 -6.13
CA THR A 54 7.22 6.06 -7.23
C THR A 54 8.35 5.16 -6.75
N ILE A 55 8.63 4.11 -7.51
CA ILE A 55 9.84 3.29 -7.36
C ILE A 55 10.73 3.61 -8.55
N ALA A 56 11.63 4.55 -8.39
CA ALA A 56 12.58 4.99 -9.41
C ALA A 56 13.58 6.01 -8.81
N PRO A 57 14.82 6.13 -9.34
CA PRO A 57 15.48 5.11 -10.14
C PRO A 57 15.92 3.92 -9.29
N ALA A 58 16.10 2.77 -9.90
CA ALA A 58 16.56 1.56 -9.23
C ALA A 58 15.73 1.21 -7.98
N ARG A 59 16.29 1.34 -6.78
CA ARG A 59 15.65 1.00 -5.51
C ARG A 59 15.14 2.22 -4.74
N GLY A 60 15.01 3.36 -5.39
CA GLY A 60 14.48 4.57 -4.77
C GLY A 60 12.98 4.43 -4.51
N LEU A 61 12.60 4.42 -3.24
CA LEU A 61 11.20 4.32 -2.78
C LEU A 61 10.73 5.72 -2.39
N ASN A 62 9.78 6.29 -3.11
CA ASN A 62 9.33 7.65 -2.92
C ASN A 62 7.84 7.71 -2.62
N CYS A 63 7.46 8.53 -1.64
CA CYS A 63 6.08 8.79 -1.26
C CYS A 63 5.85 10.30 -1.20
N ASN A 64 4.87 10.77 -1.96
CA ASN A 64 4.49 12.19 -2.04
C ASN A 64 3.17 12.49 -1.32
N PHE A 65 2.61 11.53 -0.60
CA PHE A 65 1.45 11.80 0.25
C PHE A 65 1.79 12.83 1.31
N GLN A 66 0.97 13.86 1.41
CA GLN A 66 1.05 14.78 2.52
C GLN A 66 0.56 14.07 3.79
N MET A 67 1.31 14.23 4.87
CA MET A 67 1.02 13.60 6.16
C MET A 67 0.97 14.68 7.24
N PRO A 68 -0.13 15.46 7.31
CA PRO A 68 -0.23 16.54 8.27
C PRO A 68 -0.32 16.00 9.70
N PHE A 69 0.28 16.72 10.63
CA PHE A 69 0.19 16.49 12.07
C PHE A 69 0.19 17.83 12.80
N ARG A 70 -0.40 17.91 14.00
CA ARG A 70 -0.59 19.18 14.72
C ARG A 70 0.40 19.41 15.85
N LYS A 71 0.87 18.33 16.49
CA LYS A 71 1.77 18.42 17.65
C LYS A 71 3.13 17.80 17.37
N GLY A 72 3.15 16.68 16.67
CA GLY A 72 4.38 15.97 16.39
C GLY A 72 4.16 14.67 15.64
N MET A 73 5.24 14.15 15.08
CA MET A 73 5.26 12.85 14.43
C MET A 73 6.35 11.97 15.02
N ARG A 74 6.13 10.67 14.97
CA ARG A 74 7.14 9.65 15.24
C ARG A 74 7.06 8.58 14.18
N ILE A 75 8.18 8.32 13.53
CA ILE A 75 8.32 7.25 12.54
C ILE A 75 9.31 6.24 13.11
N THR A 76 8.95 4.98 13.08
CA THR A 76 9.79 3.88 13.53
C THR A 76 9.98 2.85 12.42
N MET A 77 11.17 2.24 12.40
CA MET A 77 11.52 1.13 11.53
C MET A 77 11.92 -0.06 12.39
N GLU A 78 11.22 -1.18 12.23
CA GLU A 78 11.55 -2.44 12.86
C GLU A 78 12.17 -3.37 11.83
N ASN A 79 13.35 -3.90 12.12
CA ASN A 79 13.95 -4.97 11.32
C ASN A 79 13.58 -6.32 11.94
N ARG A 80 12.70 -7.06 11.29
CA ARG A 80 12.30 -8.43 11.65
C ARG A 80 13.20 -9.50 11.05
N GLY A 81 14.15 -9.08 10.22
CA GLY A 81 15.15 -9.98 9.64
C GLY A 81 16.26 -10.34 10.65
N LYS A 82 17.02 -11.38 10.32
CA LYS A 82 18.12 -11.85 11.17
C LYS A 82 19.43 -11.07 10.99
N GLU A 83 19.55 -10.34 9.90
CA GLU A 83 20.77 -9.63 9.53
C GLU A 83 20.68 -8.13 9.81
N LYS A 84 21.77 -7.54 10.23
CA LYS A 84 21.88 -6.07 10.30
C LYS A 84 21.87 -5.50 8.89
N LYS A 85 21.05 -4.47 8.68
CA LYS A 85 20.95 -3.77 7.40
C LYS A 85 20.96 -2.27 7.62
N THR A 86 21.50 -1.54 6.66
CA THR A 86 21.50 -0.08 6.66
C THR A 86 20.30 0.43 5.89
N LEU A 87 19.59 1.37 6.47
CA LEU A 87 18.49 2.11 5.84
C LEU A 87 18.95 3.55 5.62
N TYR A 88 18.84 4.01 4.38
CA TYR A 88 18.99 5.42 4.02
C TYR A 88 17.60 6.00 3.83
N TYR A 89 17.36 7.17 4.43
CA TYR A 89 16.05 7.83 4.30
C TYR A 89 16.22 9.34 4.26
N MET A 90 15.24 9.98 3.65
CA MET A 90 15.05 11.42 3.67
C MET A 90 13.58 11.72 3.89
N ILE A 91 13.28 12.65 4.77
CA ILE A 91 11.93 13.14 5.03
C ILE A 91 11.95 14.65 4.84
N SER A 92 11.11 15.14 3.96
CA SER A 92 10.92 16.58 3.72
C SER A 92 9.61 17.02 4.38
N GLY A 93 9.64 18.16 5.02
CA GLY A 93 8.47 18.73 5.68
C GLY A 93 8.64 20.23 5.87
N TRP A 94 7.57 20.88 6.26
CA TRP A 94 7.56 22.30 6.63
C TRP A 94 6.72 22.51 7.87
N TYR A 95 7.04 23.58 8.57
CA TYR A 95 6.25 24.04 9.70
C TYR A 95 5.31 25.16 9.22
N GLY A 96 4.06 25.12 9.65
CA GLY A 96 3.04 26.09 9.29
C GLY A 96 1.70 25.79 9.93
N GLU A 97 0.74 26.62 9.65
CA GLU A 97 -0.64 26.38 10.08
C GLU A 97 -1.21 25.19 9.32
N ILE A 98 -1.77 24.26 10.06
CA ILE A 98 -2.48 23.11 9.50
C ILE A 98 -3.97 23.44 9.50
N PRO A 99 -4.68 23.38 8.35
CA PRO A 99 -6.11 23.58 8.29
C PRO A 99 -6.85 22.68 9.30
N GLU A 100 -7.92 23.22 9.91
CA GLU A 100 -8.68 22.45 10.91
C GLU A 100 -9.30 21.18 10.33
N ASP A 101 -9.67 21.21 9.06
CA ASP A 101 -10.26 20.10 8.32
C ASP A 101 -9.22 19.14 7.70
N ALA A 102 -7.92 19.40 7.87
CA ALA A 102 -6.87 18.50 7.39
C ALA A 102 -6.97 17.14 8.08
N MET A 103 -7.04 16.10 7.27
CA MET A 103 -7.14 14.71 7.72
C MET A 103 -5.77 14.08 7.91
N TYR A 104 -5.66 13.21 8.90
CA TYR A 104 -4.44 12.43 9.11
C TYR A 104 -4.31 11.33 8.06
N PHE A 105 -3.07 11.08 7.68
CA PHE A 105 -2.77 9.97 6.78
C PHE A 105 -2.75 8.64 7.54
N HIS A 106 -3.45 7.65 6.98
CA HIS A 106 -3.49 6.27 7.45
C HIS A 106 -3.13 5.32 6.34
N ALA A 107 -2.40 4.25 6.67
CA ALA A 107 -2.16 3.14 5.74
C ALA A 107 -2.04 1.83 6.51
N ALA A 108 -2.58 0.78 5.92
CA ALA A 108 -2.55 -0.56 6.47
C ALA A 108 -2.05 -1.56 5.42
N TYR A 109 -1.50 -2.66 5.90
CA TYR A 109 -1.11 -3.80 5.09
C TYR A 109 -1.96 -5.01 5.44
N ARG A 110 -2.42 -5.72 4.41
CA ARG A 110 -3.16 -6.96 4.57
C ARG A 110 -2.66 -7.99 3.58
N GLN A 111 -2.62 -9.23 4.00
CA GLN A 111 -2.26 -10.38 3.17
C GLN A 111 -3.14 -11.57 3.54
N GLU A 112 -3.56 -12.32 2.52
CA GLU A 112 -4.18 -13.63 2.67
C GLU A 112 -3.53 -14.61 1.70
N HIS A 113 -3.06 -15.75 2.19
CA HIS A 113 -2.40 -16.75 1.36
C HIS A 113 -2.59 -18.17 1.94
N PRO A 114 -3.20 -19.09 1.20
CA PRO A 114 -3.97 -18.84 0.00
C PRO A 114 -5.27 -18.08 0.32
N VAL A 115 -5.84 -17.38 -0.66
CA VAL A 115 -7.19 -16.84 -0.52
C VAL A 115 -8.20 -17.98 -0.48
N THR A 116 -9.27 -17.79 0.27
CA THR A 116 -10.34 -18.80 0.40
C THR A 116 -11.26 -18.75 -0.83
N PRO A 117 -11.34 -19.81 -1.64
CA PRO A 117 -12.23 -19.84 -2.79
C PRO A 117 -13.69 -19.55 -2.41
N GLY A 118 -14.38 -18.75 -3.22
CA GLY A 118 -15.76 -18.36 -3.00
C GLY A 118 -16.00 -17.33 -1.89
N ARG A 119 -14.94 -16.82 -1.28
CA ARG A 119 -14.99 -15.75 -0.29
C ARG A 119 -14.31 -14.48 -0.83
N ALA A 120 -14.95 -13.34 -0.60
CA ALA A 120 -14.35 -12.07 -0.94
C ALA A 120 -13.08 -11.81 -0.12
N TYR A 121 -12.02 -11.33 -0.78
CA TYR A 121 -10.84 -10.80 -0.10
C TYR A 121 -11.17 -9.42 0.45
N THR A 122 -11.13 -9.28 1.76
CA THR A 122 -11.40 -8.00 2.41
C THR A 122 -10.17 -7.12 2.36
N VAL A 123 -10.24 -6.01 1.62
CA VAL A 123 -9.16 -5.02 1.53
C VAL A 123 -9.14 -4.14 2.78
N LEU A 124 -10.28 -3.58 3.13
CA LEU A 124 -10.46 -2.67 4.26
C LEU A 124 -11.82 -2.93 4.89
N ASP A 125 -11.88 -2.90 6.22
CA ASP A 125 -13.12 -3.14 6.97
C ASP A 125 -13.12 -2.40 8.30
N GLY A 126 -14.29 -1.98 8.77
CA GLY A 126 -14.47 -1.38 10.08
C GLY A 126 -13.80 -0.02 10.27
N VAL A 127 -13.58 0.74 9.20
CA VAL A 127 -13.05 2.10 9.31
C VAL A 127 -14.19 3.06 9.60
N GLU A 128 -14.07 3.77 10.71
CA GLU A 128 -15.07 4.74 11.17
C GLU A 128 -14.48 6.15 11.20
N GLY A 129 -15.31 7.13 10.88
CA GLY A 129 -14.97 8.54 10.93
C GLY A 129 -15.07 9.23 9.57
N ARG A 130 -14.83 10.53 9.57
CA ARG A 130 -14.78 11.33 8.36
C ARG A 130 -13.44 11.13 7.67
N GLY A 131 -13.45 10.68 6.43
CA GLY A 131 -12.23 10.41 5.68
C GLY A 131 -12.42 10.35 4.18
N CYS A 132 -11.34 10.00 3.49
CA CYS A 132 -11.32 9.73 2.06
C CYS A 132 -10.45 8.49 1.83
N PHE A 133 -10.97 7.53 1.10
CA PHE A 133 -10.18 6.40 0.63
C PHE A 133 -9.27 6.86 -0.51
N ALA A 134 -7.97 6.93 -0.24
CA ALA A 134 -7.00 7.49 -1.18
C ALA A 134 -6.53 6.48 -2.25
N GLY A 135 -6.76 5.18 -2.02
CA GLY A 135 -6.41 4.13 -2.98
C GLY A 135 -5.77 2.91 -2.33
N LEU A 136 -5.36 1.99 -3.15
CA LEU A 136 -4.68 0.77 -2.73
C LEU A 136 -3.64 0.32 -3.76
N THR A 137 -2.68 -0.48 -3.32
CA THR A 137 -1.83 -1.30 -4.17
C THR A 137 -2.23 -2.76 -3.94
N LEU A 138 -2.54 -3.48 -5.00
CA LEU A 138 -2.90 -4.89 -4.96
C LEU A 138 -1.81 -5.71 -5.66
N ALA A 139 -1.38 -6.78 -5.01
CA ALA A 139 -0.52 -7.78 -5.62
C ALA A 139 -1.22 -9.14 -5.57
N VAL A 140 -1.30 -9.81 -6.70
CA VAL A 140 -1.99 -11.10 -6.86
C VAL A 140 -1.00 -12.17 -7.30
N GLY A 141 -0.83 -13.21 -6.47
CA GLY A 141 -0.05 -14.40 -6.80
C GLY A 141 -0.95 -15.51 -7.33
N LEU A 142 -0.68 -15.98 -8.54
CA LEU A 142 -1.42 -17.08 -9.14
C LEU A 142 -0.77 -18.42 -8.75
N ASN A 143 -1.51 -19.22 -7.96
CA ASN A 143 -1.05 -20.54 -7.52
C ASN A 143 -1.36 -21.67 -8.52
N GLY A 144 -1.75 -21.35 -9.73
CA GLY A 144 -2.14 -22.28 -10.78
C GLY A 144 -2.15 -21.62 -12.15
N HIS A 145 -2.80 -22.29 -13.10
CA HIS A 145 -2.86 -21.83 -14.48
C HIS A 145 -4.05 -20.89 -14.76
N ASN A 146 -4.82 -20.54 -13.74
CA ASN A 146 -5.96 -19.64 -13.92
C ASN A 146 -5.49 -18.19 -13.89
N THR A 147 -5.61 -17.49 -15.00
CA THR A 147 -5.30 -16.07 -15.14
C THR A 147 -6.51 -15.16 -14.93
N CYS A 148 -7.69 -15.72 -14.62
CA CYS A 148 -8.94 -14.98 -14.53
C CYS A 148 -9.11 -14.22 -13.18
N PHE A 149 -8.04 -13.88 -12.46
CA PHE A 149 -8.15 -13.04 -11.27
C PHE A 149 -8.72 -11.65 -11.59
N VAL A 150 -8.56 -11.22 -12.82
CA VAL A 150 -9.05 -9.93 -13.34
C VAL A 150 -10.57 -9.82 -13.32
N GLU A 151 -11.29 -10.95 -13.38
CA GLU A 151 -12.76 -10.99 -13.32
C GLU A 151 -13.33 -10.82 -11.90
N GLY A 152 -12.47 -10.64 -10.91
CA GLY A 152 -12.88 -10.38 -9.53
C GLY A 152 -13.44 -8.97 -9.37
N GLU A 153 -14.70 -8.85 -8.94
CA GLU A 153 -15.36 -7.57 -8.72
C GLU A 153 -14.77 -6.82 -7.50
N ALA A 154 -14.51 -5.53 -7.67
CA ALA A 154 -14.19 -4.64 -6.55
C ALA A 154 -15.47 -3.96 -6.06
N LYS A 155 -15.78 -4.13 -4.77
CA LYS A 155 -16.98 -3.58 -4.14
C LYS A 155 -16.62 -2.71 -2.95
N MET A 156 -17.28 -1.56 -2.85
CA MET A 156 -17.15 -0.64 -1.71
C MET A 156 -18.52 -0.39 -1.11
N TYR A 157 -18.60 -0.49 0.21
CA TYR A 157 -19.79 -0.21 1.00
C TYR A 157 -19.45 0.96 1.91
N LEU A 158 -20.13 2.08 1.74
CA LEU A 158 -19.90 3.31 2.48
C LEU A 158 -21.12 3.65 3.34
N ASP A 159 -20.87 4.29 4.45
CA ASP A 159 -21.88 4.92 5.31
C ASP A 159 -23.05 4.00 5.72
N GLY A 160 -22.78 2.72 5.89
CA GLY A 160 -23.77 1.72 6.32
C GLY A 160 -24.62 1.16 5.18
N ASP A 161 -24.24 1.36 3.94
CA ASP A 161 -24.93 0.80 2.79
C ASP A 161 -25.01 -0.73 2.83
N ASN A 162 -26.19 -1.29 2.57
CA ASN A 162 -26.42 -2.74 2.46
C ASN A 162 -26.09 -3.28 1.06
N TYR A 163 -25.99 -2.41 0.08
CA TYR A 163 -25.56 -2.68 -1.29
C TYR A 163 -24.29 -1.92 -1.58
N PRO A 164 -23.44 -2.40 -2.49
CA PRO A 164 -22.22 -1.67 -2.82
C PRO A 164 -22.52 -0.26 -3.30
N THR A 165 -21.95 0.74 -2.63
CA THR A 165 -21.97 2.13 -3.08
C THR A 165 -21.25 2.27 -4.42
N MET A 166 -20.18 1.49 -4.59
CA MET A 166 -19.43 1.33 -5.85
C MET A 166 -19.25 -0.14 -6.14
N ASN A 167 -19.45 -0.53 -7.39
CA ASN A 167 -19.21 -1.88 -7.88
C ASN A 167 -18.55 -1.82 -9.25
N TYR A 168 -17.42 -2.47 -9.37
CA TYR A 168 -16.64 -2.58 -10.60
C TYR A 168 -16.77 -4.00 -11.14
N THR A 169 -16.80 -4.14 -12.45
CA THR A 169 -17.04 -5.43 -13.14
C THR A 169 -15.84 -6.35 -13.08
N GLY A 170 -14.62 -5.79 -12.99
CA GLY A 170 -13.39 -6.53 -12.90
C GLY A 170 -12.35 -5.86 -12.01
N THR A 171 -11.34 -6.61 -11.60
CA THR A 171 -10.20 -6.07 -10.86
C THR A 171 -9.41 -5.09 -11.73
N GLU A 172 -9.18 -5.42 -13.00
CA GLU A 172 -8.49 -4.53 -13.92
C GLU A 172 -9.28 -3.24 -14.18
N ASP A 173 -10.61 -3.33 -14.28
CA ASP A 173 -11.48 -2.16 -14.44
C ASP A 173 -11.33 -1.17 -13.28
N TYR A 174 -11.26 -1.70 -12.06
CA TYR A 174 -11.00 -0.88 -10.87
C TYR A 174 -9.67 -0.14 -10.98
N PHE A 175 -8.63 -0.76 -11.52
CA PHE A 175 -7.32 -0.14 -11.73
C PHE A 175 -7.17 0.58 -13.06
N CYS A 176 -8.30 0.89 -13.74
CA CYS A 176 -8.33 1.58 -15.03
C CYS A 176 -7.57 0.83 -16.15
N GLY A 177 -7.46 -0.48 -16.02
CA GLY A 177 -6.94 -1.36 -17.04
C GLY A 177 -8.04 -1.86 -17.97
N ALA A 178 -7.65 -2.55 -19.04
CA ALA A 178 -8.55 -3.28 -19.92
C ALA A 178 -7.83 -4.52 -20.47
N TYR A 179 -8.60 -5.53 -20.84
CA TYR A 179 -8.05 -6.77 -21.40
C TYR A 179 -6.92 -7.37 -20.55
N ALA A 180 -7.15 -7.50 -19.23
CA ALA A 180 -6.14 -7.97 -18.28
C ALA A 180 -4.83 -7.17 -18.31
N PHE A 181 -4.91 -5.85 -18.49
CA PHE A 181 -3.80 -4.89 -18.69
C PHE A 181 -3.01 -5.08 -19.99
N GLY A 182 -3.56 -5.81 -20.96
CA GLY A 182 -2.88 -6.14 -22.21
C GLY A 182 -1.80 -7.21 -22.06
N ASN A 183 -1.12 -7.51 -23.16
CA ASN A 183 -0.02 -8.48 -23.18
C ASN A 183 1.37 -7.81 -23.19
N ASP A 184 1.43 -6.50 -23.07
CA ASP A 184 2.67 -5.72 -23.08
C ASP A 184 3.17 -5.54 -21.63
N HIS A 185 3.88 -6.55 -21.14
CA HIS A 185 4.56 -6.55 -19.84
C HIS A 185 6.07 -6.62 -20.00
#